data_5ddc9e184d55255015e0b21257427db3
#
_entry.id   5ddc9e184d55255015e0b21257427db3
#
_cell.length_a   1.000
_cell.length_b   1.000
_cell.length_c   1.000
_cell.angle_alpha   90.00
_cell.angle_beta   90.00
_cell.angle_gamma   90.00
#
_symmetry.space_group_name_H-M   'P 1'
#
loop_
_entity.id
_entity.type
_entity.pdbx_description
1 polymer ?
#
loop_
_entity_poly.entity_id
_entity_poly.type
_entity_poly.pdbx_seq_one_letter_code
_entity_poly.pdbx_strand_id
1 'polypeptide(L)' 'MTPFSKTYPNIAYWTESYGWIEIGYDEFSQSFIRVLDEGGMQWESDHKYDSFDEALDELEAALEKIIDEIGG' A
#
# COMPACT_ATOMS: atom_id res chain seq x y z
N MET A 1 9.91 -19.06 8.23
CA MET A 1 9.53 -17.68 7.85
C MET A 1 8.35 -17.72 6.90
N THR A 2 7.34 -16.91 7.16
CA THR A 2 6.18 -16.82 6.28
C THR A 2 6.51 -15.90 5.09
N PRO A 3 6.25 -16.34 3.85
CA PRO A 3 6.46 -15.46 2.70
C PRO A 3 5.63 -14.18 2.81
N PHE A 4 6.19 -13.08 2.33
CA PHE A 4 5.54 -11.78 2.36
C PHE A 4 4.15 -11.84 1.71
N SER A 5 4.02 -12.56 0.60
CA SER A 5 2.75 -12.67 -0.12
C SER A 5 1.67 -13.42 0.66
N LYS A 6 2.03 -14.21 1.64
CA LYS A 6 1.06 -14.86 2.51
C LYS A 6 0.58 -13.94 3.63
N THR A 7 1.47 -13.10 4.13
CA THR A 7 1.15 -12.14 5.18
C THR A 7 0.40 -10.93 4.63
N TYR A 8 0.81 -10.46 3.45
CA TYR A 8 0.26 -9.27 2.82
C TYR A 8 -0.11 -9.56 1.36
N PRO A 9 -1.14 -10.39 1.13
CA PRO A 9 -1.45 -10.82 -0.24
C PRO A 9 -1.89 -9.67 -1.16
N ASN A 10 -2.57 -8.66 -0.64
CA ASN A 10 -3.02 -7.56 -1.48
C ASN A 10 -1.86 -6.62 -1.84
N ILE A 11 -0.92 -6.41 -0.94
CA ILE A 11 0.29 -5.64 -1.24
C ILE A 11 1.08 -6.35 -2.36
N ALA A 12 1.28 -7.65 -2.22
CA ALA A 12 1.99 -8.43 -3.22
C ALA A 12 1.27 -8.40 -4.57
N TYR A 13 -0.04 -8.58 -4.56
CA TYR A 13 -0.84 -8.56 -5.78
C TYR A 13 -0.76 -7.21 -6.48
N TRP A 14 -0.86 -6.12 -5.75
CA TRP A 14 -0.76 -4.78 -6.33
C TRP A 14 0.58 -4.56 -7.01
N THR A 15 1.68 -4.87 -6.33
CA THR A 15 3.02 -4.64 -6.87
C THR A 15 3.36 -5.53 -8.05
N GLU A 16 2.74 -6.69 -8.13
CA GLU A 16 2.97 -7.63 -9.24
C GLU A 16 2.08 -7.37 -10.45
N SER A 17 0.90 -6.78 -10.23
CA SER A 17 -0.14 -6.76 -11.26
C SER A 17 -0.64 -5.36 -11.66
N TYR A 18 -0.57 -4.39 -10.77
CA TYR A 18 -1.19 -3.08 -11.03
C TYR A 18 -0.21 -1.91 -11.05
N GLY A 19 0.67 -1.82 -10.08
CA GLY A 19 1.51 -0.64 -9.96
C GLY A 19 2.62 -0.80 -8.95
N TRP A 20 2.83 0.22 -8.12
CA TRP A 20 3.91 0.18 -7.13
C TRP A 20 3.48 0.90 -5.86
N ILE A 21 4.30 0.77 -4.84
CA ILE A 21 4.06 1.35 -3.53
C ILE A 21 5.31 2.09 -3.10
N GLU A 22 5.14 3.33 -2.63
CA GLU A 22 6.24 4.13 -2.08
C GLU A 22 6.04 4.23 -0.58
N ILE A 23 7.08 3.96 0.18
CA ILE A 23 7.05 4.01 1.64
C ILE A 23 8.20 4.89 2.13
N GLY A 24 7.88 5.83 2.99
CA GLY A 24 8.85 6.73 3.58
C GLY A 24 8.52 8.18 3.31
N TYR A 25 9.25 9.07 4.01
CA TYR A 25 9.09 10.50 3.82
C TYR A 25 10.26 11.06 3.01
N ASP A 26 9.97 12.04 2.17
CA ASP A 26 10.98 12.87 1.55
C ASP A 26 10.61 14.33 1.77
N GLU A 27 11.34 15.26 1.17
CA GLU A 27 11.10 16.67 1.42
C GLU A 27 9.80 17.20 0.79
N PHE A 28 9.18 16.42 -0.08
CA PHE A 28 7.94 16.81 -0.77
C PHE A 28 6.73 16.01 -0.31
N SER A 29 6.95 14.85 0.31
CA SER A 29 5.87 13.94 0.69
C SER A 29 5.37 14.21 2.09
N GLN A 30 4.05 14.31 2.24
CA GLN A 30 3.43 14.47 3.55
C GLN A 30 2.83 13.16 4.07
N SER A 31 2.76 12.15 3.22
CA SER A 31 2.24 10.83 3.58
C SER A 31 3.38 9.82 3.66
N PHE A 32 3.27 8.89 4.61
CA PHE A 32 4.28 7.84 4.78
C PHE A 32 4.19 6.77 3.69
N ILE A 33 2.97 6.44 3.26
CA ILE A 33 2.72 5.39 2.26
C ILE A 33 1.92 5.98 1.11
N ARG A 34 2.33 5.63 -0.12
CA ARG A 34 1.62 6.03 -1.34
C ARG A 34 1.46 4.82 -2.24
N VAL A 35 0.24 4.61 -2.73
CA VAL A 35 -0.10 3.53 -3.65
C VAL A 35 -0.36 4.16 -5.01
N LEU A 36 0.41 3.73 -6.01
CA LEU A 36 0.38 4.34 -7.33
C LEU A 36 0.22 3.29 -8.43
N ASP A 37 -0.31 3.74 -9.56
CA ASP A 37 -0.32 2.96 -10.80
C ASP A 37 -0.06 3.92 -11.96
N GLU A 38 -0.22 3.44 -13.20
CA GLU A 38 0.02 4.26 -14.38
C GLU A 38 -0.91 5.47 -14.46
N GLY A 39 -2.06 5.40 -13.82
CA GLY A 39 -3.03 6.48 -13.77
C GLY A 39 -2.77 7.52 -12.69
N GLY A 40 -1.79 7.29 -11.82
CA GLY A 40 -1.44 8.21 -10.74
C GLY A 40 -1.59 7.60 -9.36
N MET A 41 -1.77 8.47 -8.36
CA MET A 41 -1.88 8.01 -6.97
C MET A 41 -3.29 7.55 -6.66
N GLN A 42 -3.43 6.31 -6.19
CA GLN A 42 -4.71 5.72 -5.85
C GLN A 42 -5.06 5.84 -4.38
N TRP A 43 -4.05 5.93 -3.52
CA TRP A 43 -4.25 6.03 -2.07
C TRP A 43 -2.98 6.57 -1.43
N GLU A 44 -3.16 7.30 -0.34
CA GLU A 44 -2.03 7.71 0.51
C GLU A 44 -2.47 7.67 1.96
N SER A 45 -1.50 7.45 2.85
CA SER A 45 -1.79 7.44 4.28
C SER A 45 -2.09 8.86 4.77
N ASP A 46 -3.00 8.97 5.73
CA ASP A 46 -3.47 10.26 6.22
C ASP A 46 -3.02 10.56 7.66
N HIS A 47 -2.22 9.69 8.24
CA HIS A 47 -1.73 9.88 9.61
C HIS A 47 -0.39 9.17 9.80
N LYS A 48 0.23 9.40 10.95
CA LYS A 48 1.48 8.74 11.31
C LYS A 48 1.19 7.43 12.02
N TYR A 49 2.10 6.48 11.86
CA TYR A 49 1.98 5.16 12.45
C TYR A 49 2.96 5.01 13.61
N ASP A 50 2.59 4.25 14.63
CA ASP A 50 3.46 3.96 15.75
C ASP A 50 4.53 2.94 15.40
N SER A 51 4.26 2.06 14.42
CA SER A 51 5.21 1.06 13.98
C SER A 51 5.04 0.79 12.49
N PHE A 52 6.08 0.20 11.90
CA PHE A 52 6.04 -0.21 10.51
C PHE A 52 4.99 -1.31 10.29
N ASP A 53 4.86 -2.22 11.26
CA ASP A 53 3.87 -3.28 11.18
C ASP A 53 2.45 -2.73 11.10
N GLU A 54 2.14 -1.71 11.90
CA GLU A 54 0.85 -1.04 11.84
C GLU A 54 0.61 -0.41 10.48
N ALA A 55 1.63 0.21 9.91
CA ALA A 55 1.54 0.82 8.59
C ALA A 55 1.23 -0.23 7.51
N LEU A 56 1.91 -1.37 7.55
CA LEU A 56 1.67 -2.43 6.58
C LEU A 56 0.29 -3.05 6.72
N ASP A 57 -0.20 -3.19 7.95
CA ASP A 57 -1.55 -3.73 8.18
C ASP A 57 -2.61 -2.80 7.59
N GLU A 58 -2.46 -1.50 7.77
CA GLU A 58 -3.41 -0.54 7.19
C GLU A 58 -3.32 -0.52 5.67
N LEU A 59 -2.11 -0.58 5.13
CA LEU A 59 -1.90 -0.64 3.68
C LEU A 59 -2.57 -1.87 3.08
N GLU A 60 -2.43 -3.02 3.72
CA GLU A 60 -3.04 -4.26 3.26
C GLU A 60 -4.56 -4.13 3.21
N ALA A 61 -5.16 -3.56 4.25
CA ALA A 61 -6.60 -3.35 4.32
C ALA A 61 -7.08 -2.34 3.25
N ALA A 62 -6.32 -1.28 3.03
CA ALA A 62 -6.65 -0.28 2.02
C ALA A 62 -6.61 -0.89 0.63
N LEU A 63 -5.60 -1.71 0.34
CA LEU A 63 -5.47 -2.35 -0.96
C LEU A 63 -6.56 -3.38 -1.21
N GLU A 64 -6.98 -4.11 -0.19
CA GLU A 64 -8.11 -5.04 -0.31
C GLU A 64 -9.34 -4.31 -0.85
N LYS A 65 -9.62 -3.13 -0.30
CA LYS A 65 -10.74 -2.31 -0.71
C LYS A 65 -10.60 -1.79 -2.15
N ILE A 66 -9.41 -1.30 -2.48
CA ILE A 66 -9.14 -0.77 -3.81
C ILE A 66 -9.26 -1.85 -4.87
N ILE A 67 -8.71 -3.03 -4.61
CA ILE A 67 -8.77 -4.15 -5.55
C ILE A 67 -10.20 -4.62 -5.74
N ASP A 68 -10.99 -4.66 -4.67
CA ASP A 68 -12.42 -5.00 -4.77
C ASP A 68 -13.18 -4.01 -5.64
N GLU A 69 -12.88 -2.72 -5.53
CA GLU A 69 -13.53 -1.67 -6.33
C GLU A 69 -13.17 -1.76 -7.80
N ILE A 70 -11.96 -2.22 -8.11
CA ILE A 70 -11.52 -2.44 -9.49
C ILE A 70 -12.19 -3.68 -10.09
N GLY A 71 -12.70 -4.56 -9.24
CA GLY A 71 -13.35 -5.80 -9.69
C GLY A 71 -12.38 -6.95 -9.85
N GLY A 72 -11.25 -6.82 -9.18
CA GLY A 72 -10.21 -7.84 -9.20
C GLY A 72 -10.51 -9.01 -8.31
#